data_631c35acdeb166db25b4acfd546085e7
#
_entry.id   631c35acdeb166db25b4acfd546085e7
#
_cell.length_a   1.000
_cell.length_b   1.000
_cell.length_c   1.000
_cell.angle_alpha   90.00
_cell.angle_beta   90.00
_cell.angle_gamma   90.00
#
_symmetry.space_group_name_H-M   'P 1'
#
loop_
_entity.id
_entity.type
_entity.pdbx_description
1 polymer ?
#
loop_
_entity_poly.entity_id
_entity_poly.type
_entity_poly.pdbx_seq_one_letter_code
_entity_poly.pdbx_strand_id
1 'polypeptide(L)'
;ILNQSFTNWKLIIIDDCSNERTKKILKKYLTYKKIKIFWLKKNRGAGYCRNFAIKKSSSKYLAFIDSDDIWKRNKLRNQLNFMRENNYLFTYTNYETFGKKKKVISAPRKSNFFDFIHNTSICTSTMIIKRHIAQSVKFTNTKICEDYFYKCKILKKTKFAYCLNQILTKYQIRNNSLQDNYFKNFYWIWNINKNYNKLNFLKNLKSLFFISLNSLKKYGLK
;
A
#
# COMPACT_ATOMS: atom_id res chain seq x y z
N ILE A 1 15.33 -2.96 -2.72
CA ILE A 1 15.09 -2.48 -4.10
C ILE A 1 16.31 -2.72 -4.98
N LEU A 2 17.52 -2.46 -4.51
CA LEU A 2 18.76 -2.58 -5.29
C LEU A 2 18.92 -3.96 -5.97
N ASN A 3 18.49 -5.03 -5.30
CA ASN A 3 18.62 -6.41 -5.77
C ASN A 3 17.45 -6.86 -6.67
N GLN A 4 16.60 -5.96 -7.17
CA GLN A 4 15.52 -6.35 -8.07
C GLN A 4 16.07 -6.83 -9.43
N SER A 5 15.54 -7.96 -9.93
CA SER A 5 15.91 -8.51 -11.23
C SER A 5 15.45 -7.66 -12.42
N PHE A 6 14.45 -6.80 -12.24
CA PHE A 6 14.06 -5.76 -13.17
C PHE A 6 14.88 -4.51 -12.87
N THR A 7 15.71 -4.06 -13.81
CA THR A 7 16.73 -3.01 -13.57
C THR A 7 16.28 -1.60 -13.95
N ASN A 8 15.24 -1.47 -14.79
CA ASN A 8 14.75 -0.16 -15.24
C ASN A 8 13.75 0.45 -14.26
N TRP A 9 14.21 0.76 -13.04
CA TRP A 9 13.44 1.42 -11.99
C TRP A 9 14.10 2.71 -11.53
N LYS A 10 13.29 3.59 -10.96
CA LYS A 10 13.71 4.78 -10.19
C LYS A 10 13.07 4.69 -8.81
N LEU A 11 13.82 4.96 -7.76
CA LEU A 11 13.34 4.98 -6.39
C LEU A 11 13.22 6.43 -5.91
N ILE A 12 12.04 6.80 -5.44
CA ILE A 12 11.77 8.09 -4.80
C ILE A 12 11.52 7.82 -3.32
N ILE A 13 12.36 8.37 -2.47
CA ILE A 13 12.24 8.29 -1.02
C ILE A 13 11.82 9.66 -0.52
N ILE A 14 10.77 9.71 0.29
CA ILE A 14 10.36 10.91 1.00
C ILE A 14 10.63 10.67 2.48
N ASP A 15 11.62 11.38 3.03
CA ASP A 15 11.91 11.39 4.45
C ASP A 15 10.97 12.37 5.15
N ASP A 16 10.11 11.84 6.01
CA ASP A 16 9.07 12.61 6.71
C ASP A 16 9.57 13.17 8.04
N CYS A 17 10.69 13.91 7.99
CA CYS A 17 11.35 14.51 9.14
C CYS A 17 11.85 13.46 10.15
N SER A 18 12.60 12.47 9.67
CA SER A 18 13.20 11.44 10.51
C SER A 18 14.37 11.99 11.35
N ASN A 19 14.78 11.20 12.36
CA ASN A 19 15.93 11.52 13.17
C ASN A 19 17.26 11.42 12.39
N GLU A 20 18.34 11.95 12.97
CA GLU A 20 19.65 12.02 12.33
C GLU A 20 20.22 10.62 12.00
N ARG A 21 19.94 9.59 12.81
CA ARG A 21 20.37 8.22 12.52
C ARG A 21 19.80 7.73 11.18
N THR A 22 18.51 7.92 10.95
CA THR A 22 17.84 7.55 9.69
C THR A 22 18.39 8.36 8.52
N LYS A 23 18.58 9.67 8.71
CA LYS A 23 19.16 10.54 7.67
C LYS A 23 20.57 10.11 7.30
N LYS A 24 21.43 9.75 8.28
CA LYS A 24 22.79 9.23 8.04
C LYS A 24 22.76 7.95 7.19
N ILE A 25 21.82 7.06 7.44
CA ILE A 25 21.64 5.85 6.63
C ILE A 25 21.21 6.23 5.19
N LEU A 26 20.24 7.10 5.03
CA LEU A 26 19.71 7.49 3.72
C LEU A 26 20.77 8.24 2.89
N LYS A 27 21.61 9.07 3.50
CA LYS A 27 22.69 9.80 2.81
C LYS A 27 23.63 8.89 2.03
N LYS A 28 23.84 7.63 2.48
CA LYS A 28 24.68 6.64 1.78
C LYS A 28 24.13 6.27 0.39
N TYR A 29 22.86 6.51 0.12
CA TYR A 29 22.21 6.19 -1.15
C TYR A 29 22.12 7.37 -2.12
N LEU A 30 22.60 8.55 -1.75
CA LEU A 30 22.58 9.75 -2.61
C LEU A 30 23.45 9.59 -3.86
N THR A 31 24.48 8.75 -3.81
CA THR A 31 25.37 8.45 -4.95
C THR A 31 24.71 7.62 -6.05
N TYR A 32 23.59 6.95 -5.75
CA TYR A 32 22.89 6.13 -6.72
C TYR A 32 22.03 6.98 -7.66
N LYS A 33 22.39 7.09 -8.93
CA LYS A 33 21.64 7.88 -9.96
C LYS A 33 20.15 7.53 -10.09
N LYS A 34 19.77 6.30 -9.70
CA LYS A 34 18.37 5.81 -9.74
C LYS A 34 17.57 6.16 -8.49
N ILE A 35 18.20 6.72 -7.45
CA ILE A 35 17.57 7.04 -6.16
C ILE A 35 17.49 8.55 -6.00
N LYS A 36 16.27 9.05 -5.70
CA LYS A 36 16.05 10.46 -5.34
C LYS A 36 15.46 10.51 -3.94
N ILE A 37 16.08 11.29 -3.07
CA ILE A 37 15.64 11.47 -1.68
C ILE A 37 15.17 12.89 -1.48
N PHE A 38 14.00 13.08 -0.93
CA PHE A 38 13.43 14.37 -0.58
C PHE A 38 13.24 14.45 0.95
N TRP A 39 13.79 15.48 1.56
CA TRP A 39 13.77 15.71 2.99
C TRP A 39 12.69 16.71 3.36
N LEU A 40 11.71 16.30 4.16
CA LEU A 40 10.70 17.24 4.67
C LEU A 40 11.19 17.91 5.95
N LYS A 41 10.88 19.19 6.10
CA LYS A 41 11.23 19.98 7.30
C LYS A 41 10.36 19.65 8.52
N LYS A 42 9.20 19.04 8.33
CA LYS A 42 8.26 18.60 9.39
C LYS A 42 7.53 17.34 8.98
N ASN A 43 7.10 16.56 9.97
CA ASN A 43 6.28 15.37 9.73
C ASN A 43 4.93 15.77 9.12
N ARG A 44 4.59 15.15 7.98
CA ARG A 44 3.36 15.40 7.21
C ARG A 44 2.50 14.14 7.07
N GLY A 45 3.01 13.00 7.48
CA GLY A 45 2.35 11.70 7.40
C GLY A 45 2.50 10.98 6.06
N ALA A 46 2.29 9.67 6.10
CA ALA A 46 2.53 8.76 4.96
C ALA A 46 1.70 9.12 3.72
N GLY A 47 0.45 9.57 3.90
CA GLY A 47 -0.41 9.99 2.78
C GLY A 47 0.17 11.18 2.00
N TYR A 48 0.68 12.19 2.71
CA TYR A 48 1.35 13.32 2.10
C TYR A 48 2.61 12.90 1.35
N CYS A 49 3.45 12.07 1.99
CA CYS A 49 4.69 11.58 1.39
C CYS A 49 4.43 10.80 0.10
N ARG A 50 3.43 9.92 0.09
CA ARG A 50 3.04 9.17 -1.11
C ARG A 50 2.52 10.09 -2.22
N ASN A 51 1.69 11.10 -1.90
CA ASN A 51 1.25 12.11 -2.88
C ASN A 51 2.42 12.89 -3.48
N PHE A 52 3.37 13.27 -2.64
CA PHE A 52 4.57 13.99 -3.08
C PHE A 52 5.41 13.11 -4.03
N ALA A 53 5.63 11.84 -3.68
CA ALA A 53 6.35 10.89 -4.51
C ALA A 53 5.64 10.64 -5.86
N ILE A 54 4.31 10.49 -5.87
CA ILE A 54 3.51 10.36 -7.09
C ILE A 54 3.71 11.57 -8.01
N LYS A 55 3.67 12.79 -7.44
CA LYS A 55 3.88 14.03 -8.20
C LYS A 55 5.29 14.10 -8.80
N LYS A 56 6.31 13.62 -8.10
CA LYS A 56 7.71 13.64 -8.55
C LYS A 56 8.05 12.48 -9.51
N SER A 57 7.17 11.49 -9.67
CA SER A 57 7.41 10.37 -10.57
C SER A 57 7.02 10.69 -12.01
N SER A 58 7.89 10.30 -12.96
CA SER A 58 7.64 10.32 -14.42
C SER A 58 7.44 8.92 -15.03
N SER A 59 7.59 7.85 -14.25
CA SER A 59 7.51 6.46 -14.72
C SER A 59 6.09 6.07 -15.12
N LYS A 60 5.94 5.17 -16.10
CA LYS A 60 4.64 4.66 -16.58
C LYS A 60 3.86 3.90 -15.50
N TYR A 61 4.57 3.21 -14.62
CA TYR A 61 4.03 2.41 -13.52
C TYR A 61 4.57 2.92 -12.19
N LEU A 62 3.73 2.93 -11.17
CA LEU A 62 4.09 3.27 -9.80
C LEU A 62 3.91 2.05 -8.90
N ALA A 63 4.96 1.72 -8.16
CA ALA A 63 4.96 0.70 -7.12
C ALA A 63 5.21 1.36 -5.77
N PHE A 64 4.54 0.90 -4.73
CA PHE A 64 4.68 1.44 -3.37
C PHE A 64 5.37 0.40 -2.48
N ILE A 65 6.22 0.88 -1.60
CA ILE A 65 6.84 0.07 -0.56
C ILE A 65 6.96 0.91 0.71
N ASP A 66 6.53 0.37 1.84
CA ASP A 66 6.73 0.98 3.14
C ASP A 66 8.16 0.67 3.62
N SER A 67 8.76 1.56 4.40
CA SER A 67 10.19 1.54 4.73
C SER A 67 10.63 0.31 5.54
N ASP A 68 9.70 -0.40 6.12
CA ASP A 68 9.90 -1.60 6.94
C ASP A 68 9.57 -2.91 6.21
N ASP A 69 9.06 -2.84 4.98
CA ASP A 69 8.73 -4.01 4.17
C ASP A 69 9.87 -4.42 3.23
N ILE A 70 9.83 -5.67 2.78
CA ILE A 70 10.87 -6.23 1.90
C ILE A 70 10.23 -6.82 0.65
N TRP A 71 10.76 -6.48 -0.53
CA TRP A 71 10.41 -7.14 -1.78
C TRP A 71 11.35 -8.30 -2.11
N LYS A 72 10.78 -9.42 -2.58
CA LYS A 72 11.57 -10.50 -3.18
C LYS A 72 12.17 -10.04 -4.50
N ARG A 73 13.32 -10.62 -4.87
CA ARG A 73 14.15 -10.24 -6.03
C ARG A 73 13.38 -10.07 -7.34
N ASN A 74 12.38 -10.92 -7.60
CA ASN A 74 11.65 -10.94 -8.85
C ASN A 74 10.32 -10.16 -8.81
N LYS A 75 10.03 -9.41 -7.73
CA LYS A 75 8.74 -8.74 -7.55
C LYS A 75 8.40 -7.80 -8.69
N LEU A 76 9.27 -6.88 -9.03
CA LEU A 76 8.99 -5.91 -10.09
C LEU A 76 8.86 -6.60 -11.45
N ARG A 77 9.77 -7.52 -11.79
CA ARG A 77 9.75 -8.23 -13.08
C ARG A 77 8.45 -8.99 -13.26
N ASN A 78 8.13 -9.89 -12.33
CA ASN A 78 6.96 -10.77 -12.46
C ASN A 78 5.65 -9.98 -12.49
N GLN A 79 5.52 -9.01 -11.60
CA GLN A 79 4.28 -8.25 -11.51
C GLN A 79 4.09 -7.26 -12.67
N LEU A 80 5.16 -6.67 -13.21
CA LEU A 80 5.09 -5.82 -14.40
C LEU A 80 4.76 -6.64 -15.66
N ASN A 81 5.32 -7.84 -15.82
CA ASN A 81 4.96 -8.73 -16.93
C ASN A 81 3.47 -9.08 -16.84
N PHE A 82 3.02 -9.59 -15.70
CA PHE A 82 1.60 -9.88 -15.46
C PHE A 82 0.68 -8.69 -15.79
N MET A 83 1.11 -7.48 -15.40
CA MET A 83 0.34 -6.26 -15.66
C MET A 83 0.31 -5.88 -17.15
N ARG A 84 1.41 -6.11 -17.89
CA ARG A 84 1.54 -5.77 -19.31
C ARG A 84 0.81 -6.77 -20.19
N GLU A 85 1.02 -8.06 -19.98
CA GLU A 85 0.40 -9.15 -20.73
C GLU A 85 -1.13 -9.09 -20.70
N ASN A 86 -1.69 -8.67 -19.57
CA ASN A 86 -3.14 -8.58 -19.38
C ASN A 86 -3.70 -7.14 -19.50
N ASN A 87 -2.86 -6.17 -19.83
CA ASN A 87 -3.22 -4.75 -19.89
C ASN A 87 -3.90 -4.21 -18.62
N TYR A 88 -3.56 -4.71 -17.43
CA TYR A 88 -4.17 -4.30 -16.19
C TYR A 88 -3.73 -2.89 -15.76
N LEU A 89 -4.66 -2.16 -15.12
CA LEU A 89 -4.43 -0.81 -14.61
C LEU A 89 -3.89 -0.81 -13.17
N PHE A 90 -4.28 -1.82 -12.39
CA PHE A 90 -3.95 -1.98 -10.98
C PHE A 90 -3.75 -3.48 -10.67
N THR A 91 -2.61 -3.81 -10.12
CA THR A 91 -2.25 -5.17 -9.68
C THR A 91 -1.68 -5.17 -8.28
N TYR A 92 -1.77 -6.31 -7.61
CA TYR A 92 -1.18 -6.59 -6.30
C TYR A 92 -0.70 -8.05 -6.24
N THR A 93 -0.05 -8.44 -5.16
CA THR A 93 0.46 -9.80 -4.96
C THR A 93 0.04 -10.35 -3.60
N ASN A 94 0.17 -11.64 -3.42
CA ASN A 94 0.20 -12.23 -2.09
C ASN A 94 1.43 -11.73 -1.33
N TYR A 95 1.41 -11.88 -0.01
CA TYR A 95 2.51 -11.51 0.84
C TYR A 95 2.65 -12.45 2.03
N GLU A 96 3.81 -12.46 2.63
CA GLU A 96 4.06 -13.12 3.90
C GLU A 96 4.37 -12.07 4.97
N THR A 97 3.90 -12.30 6.18
CA THR A 97 4.26 -11.46 7.31
C THR A 97 5.56 -11.94 7.96
N PHE A 98 6.30 -11.03 8.57
CA PHE A 98 7.47 -11.34 9.38
C PHE A 98 7.56 -10.41 10.61
N GLY A 99 8.49 -10.67 11.50
CA GLY A 99 8.56 -10.03 12.80
C GLY A 99 7.77 -10.82 13.84
N LYS A 100 6.78 -10.22 14.48
CA LYS A 100 6.00 -10.86 15.57
C LYS A 100 5.26 -12.13 15.16
N LYS A 101 4.74 -12.19 13.95
CA LYS A 101 4.03 -13.37 13.40
C LYS A 101 4.47 -13.64 11.98
N LYS A 102 4.70 -14.90 11.64
CA LYS A 102 4.97 -15.34 10.27
C LYS A 102 3.73 -16.05 9.73
N LYS A 103 3.11 -15.49 8.70
CA LYS A 103 1.93 -16.05 8.05
C LYS A 103 1.89 -15.67 6.58
N VAL A 104 1.44 -16.58 5.73
CA VAL A 104 1.14 -16.27 4.32
C VAL A 104 -0.26 -15.71 4.22
N ILE A 105 -0.39 -14.58 3.55
CA ILE A 105 -1.67 -13.94 3.27
C ILE A 105 -1.94 -14.04 1.77
N SER A 106 -2.90 -14.89 1.45
CA SER A 106 -3.44 -15.01 0.09
C SER A 106 -4.57 -14.01 -0.10
N ALA A 107 -4.40 -13.12 -1.07
CA ALA A 107 -5.41 -12.14 -1.43
C ALA A 107 -6.32 -12.68 -2.56
N PRO A 108 -7.57 -12.20 -2.70
CA PRO A 108 -8.45 -12.58 -3.80
C PRO A 108 -7.77 -12.36 -5.15
N ARG A 109 -8.00 -13.26 -6.13
CA ARG A 109 -7.42 -13.14 -7.47
C ARG A 109 -7.85 -11.86 -8.20
N LYS A 110 -9.07 -11.42 -7.94
CA LYS A 110 -9.67 -10.20 -8.48
C LYS A 110 -10.42 -9.51 -7.36
N SER A 111 -10.40 -8.20 -7.32
CA SER A 111 -11.10 -7.42 -6.30
C SER A 111 -11.65 -6.15 -6.92
N ASN A 112 -12.92 -5.88 -6.72
CA ASN A 112 -13.55 -4.61 -6.99
C ASN A 112 -13.68 -3.77 -5.71
N PHE A 113 -14.33 -2.62 -5.79
CA PHE A 113 -14.55 -1.75 -4.64
C PHE A 113 -15.34 -2.45 -3.52
N PHE A 114 -16.41 -3.19 -3.85
CA PHE A 114 -17.23 -3.86 -2.85
C PHE A 114 -16.53 -5.05 -2.21
N ASP A 115 -15.75 -5.82 -2.97
CA ASP A 115 -14.93 -6.90 -2.42
C ASP A 115 -13.88 -6.33 -1.45
N PHE A 116 -13.25 -5.21 -1.83
CA PHE A 116 -12.19 -4.59 -1.04
C PHE A 116 -12.69 -4.05 0.30
N ILE A 117 -13.85 -3.39 0.34
CA ILE A 117 -14.40 -2.87 1.61
C ILE A 117 -14.85 -3.98 2.58
N HIS A 118 -14.89 -5.23 2.14
CA HIS A 118 -15.16 -6.39 3.00
C HIS A 118 -13.88 -7.17 3.36
N ASN A 119 -12.80 -7.08 2.56
CA ASN A 119 -11.64 -7.95 2.74
C ASN A 119 -10.35 -7.22 3.13
N THR A 120 -10.06 -6.04 2.59
CA THR A 120 -8.85 -5.24 2.84
C THR A 120 -7.51 -5.99 2.68
N SER A 121 -7.44 -7.04 1.84
CA SER A 121 -6.21 -7.85 1.64
C SER A 121 -5.19 -7.23 0.70
N ILE A 122 -5.48 -6.07 0.10
CA ILE A 122 -4.51 -5.38 -0.77
C ILE A 122 -3.55 -4.59 0.12
N CYS A 123 -2.37 -5.15 0.41
CA CYS A 123 -1.31 -4.46 1.12
C CYS A 123 -0.66 -3.40 0.23
N THR A 124 -0.37 -2.21 0.77
CA THR A 124 0.21 -1.08 0.01
C THR A 124 1.52 -1.45 -0.65
N SER A 125 2.41 -2.15 0.05
CA SER A 125 3.71 -2.61 -0.47
C SER A 125 3.63 -3.68 -1.55
N THR A 126 2.44 -4.23 -1.82
CA THR A 126 2.22 -5.21 -2.90
C THR A 126 1.76 -4.57 -4.22
N MET A 127 1.31 -3.31 -4.18
CA MET A 127 0.63 -2.66 -5.31
C MET A 127 1.59 -2.21 -6.42
N ILE A 128 1.12 -2.37 -7.68
CA ILE A 128 1.60 -1.61 -8.85
C ILE A 128 0.39 -1.04 -9.58
N ILE A 129 0.45 0.26 -9.94
CA ILE A 129 -0.64 1.00 -10.57
C ILE A 129 -0.10 1.77 -11.78
N LYS A 130 -0.84 1.84 -12.89
CA LYS A 130 -0.49 2.77 -13.98
C LYS A 130 -0.49 4.21 -13.47
N ARG A 131 0.55 5.01 -13.80
CA ARG A 131 0.77 6.35 -13.24
C ARG A 131 -0.43 7.28 -13.39
N HIS A 132 -1.06 7.34 -14.58
CA HIS A 132 -2.21 8.22 -14.82
C HIS A 132 -3.38 7.91 -13.88
N ILE A 133 -3.59 6.64 -13.51
CA ILE A 133 -4.57 6.25 -12.50
C ILE A 133 -4.13 6.71 -11.10
N ALA A 134 -2.88 6.45 -10.74
CA ALA A 134 -2.38 6.85 -9.41
C ALA A 134 -2.41 8.38 -9.21
N GLN A 135 -2.17 9.17 -10.26
CA GLN A 135 -2.24 10.63 -10.24
C GLN A 135 -3.67 11.19 -10.23
N SER A 136 -4.64 10.43 -10.72
CA SER A 136 -6.05 10.89 -10.82
C SER A 136 -6.77 10.93 -9.48
N VAL A 137 -6.16 10.40 -8.42
CA VAL A 137 -6.67 10.44 -7.04
C VAL A 137 -5.53 10.74 -6.07
N LYS A 138 -5.86 11.32 -4.91
CA LYS A 138 -4.86 11.63 -3.88
C LYS A 138 -5.11 10.79 -2.63
N PHE A 139 -4.04 10.42 -1.93
CA PHE A 139 -4.13 10.05 -0.53
C PHE A 139 -4.71 11.23 0.25
N THR A 140 -5.66 10.97 1.10
CA THR A 140 -6.23 12.01 1.96
C THR A 140 -5.43 12.14 3.23
N ASN A 141 -5.49 13.31 3.85
CA ASN A 141 -4.79 13.58 5.09
C ASN A 141 -5.63 13.10 6.30
N THR A 142 -6.14 11.87 6.24
CA THR A 142 -6.72 11.20 7.39
C THR A 142 -5.60 10.81 8.34
N LYS A 143 -5.83 10.87 9.66
CA LYS A 143 -4.78 10.53 10.66
C LYS A 143 -4.30 9.08 10.50
N ILE A 144 -5.21 8.18 10.11
CA ILE A 144 -4.94 6.77 9.79
C ILE A 144 -5.87 6.31 8.66
N CYS A 145 -5.63 5.12 8.10
CA CYS A 145 -6.41 4.52 7.00
C CYS A 145 -6.41 5.34 5.70
N GLU A 146 -5.42 6.20 5.49
CA GLU A 146 -5.24 6.96 4.25
C GLU A 146 -5.04 6.03 3.05
N ASP A 147 -4.40 4.89 3.26
CA ASP A 147 -4.17 3.85 2.25
C ASP A 147 -5.44 3.06 1.91
N TYR A 148 -6.29 2.76 2.92
CA TYR A 148 -7.61 2.17 2.70
C TYR A 148 -8.46 3.08 1.82
N PHE A 149 -8.52 4.37 2.16
CA PHE A 149 -9.30 5.34 1.40
C PHE A 149 -8.76 5.53 -0.03
N TYR A 150 -7.44 5.57 -0.20
CA TYR A 150 -6.82 5.66 -1.53
C TYR A 150 -7.19 4.46 -2.40
N LYS A 151 -7.11 3.24 -1.86
CA LYS A 151 -7.49 2.01 -2.56
C LYS A 151 -8.96 2.01 -2.97
N CYS A 152 -9.87 2.48 -2.09
CA CYS A 152 -11.28 2.66 -2.43
C CYS A 152 -11.45 3.57 -3.67
N LYS A 153 -10.76 4.71 -3.70
CA LYS A 153 -10.82 5.66 -4.83
C LYS A 153 -10.25 5.07 -6.12
N ILE A 154 -9.12 4.39 -6.04
CA ILE A 154 -8.51 3.71 -7.21
C ILE A 154 -9.45 2.64 -7.75
N LEU A 155 -10.02 1.78 -6.90
CA LEU A 155 -10.91 0.70 -7.33
C LEU A 155 -12.19 1.22 -7.98
N LYS A 156 -12.73 2.35 -7.53
CA LYS A 156 -13.87 3.01 -8.20
C LYS A 156 -13.50 3.47 -9.63
N LYS A 157 -12.24 3.82 -9.89
CA LYS A 157 -11.76 4.23 -11.24
C LYS A 157 -11.36 3.06 -12.12
N THR A 158 -10.66 2.08 -11.57
CA THR A 158 -10.18 0.92 -12.34
C THR A 158 -11.20 -0.18 -12.51
N LYS A 159 -12.32 -0.10 -11.77
CA LYS A 159 -13.34 -1.14 -11.59
C LYS A 159 -12.79 -2.38 -10.87
N PHE A 160 -11.61 -2.85 -11.26
CA PHE A 160 -10.96 -4.03 -10.68
C PHE A 160 -9.47 -3.82 -10.44
N ALA A 161 -8.96 -4.56 -9.45
CA ALA A 161 -7.55 -4.85 -9.26
C ALA A 161 -7.33 -6.37 -9.36
N TYR A 162 -6.16 -6.81 -9.81
CA TYR A 162 -5.85 -8.20 -10.09
C TYR A 162 -4.64 -8.67 -9.31
N CYS A 163 -4.74 -9.85 -8.71
CA CYS A 163 -3.68 -10.45 -7.92
C CYS A 163 -2.82 -11.37 -8.77
N LEU A 164 -1.53 -11.07 -8.86
CA LEU A 164 -0.54 -12.08 -9.24
C LEU A 164 -0.39 -13.05 -8.06
N ASN A 165 -0.79 -14.31 -8.26
CA ASN A 165 -0.80 -15.34 -7.22
C ASN A 165 0.63 -15.81 -6.87
N GLN A 166 1.46 -14.90 -6.41
CA GLN A 166 2.83 -15.14 -5.97
C GLN A 166 3.10 -14.34 -4.68
N ILE A 167 3.87 -14.91 -3.76
CA ILE A 167 4.33 -14.24 -2.55
C ILE A 167 5.61 -13.48 -2.88
N LEU A 168 5.48 -12.18 -3.17
CA LEU A 168 6.59 -11.33 -3.62
C LEU A 168 6.93 -10.20 -2.65
N THR A 169 6.22 -10.09 -1.54
CA THR A 169 6.43 -9.07 -0.50
C THR A 169 6.45 -9.73 0.87
N LYS A 170 7.38 -9.30 1.71
CA LYS A 170 7.40 -9.57 3.16
C LYS A 170 6.92 -8.32 3.87
N TYR A 171 5.83 -8.44 4.63
CA TYR A 171 5.21 -7.36 5.38
C TYR A 171 5.60 -7.43 6.86
N GLN A 172 6.16 -6.36 7.40
CA GLN A 172 6.62 -6.34 8.78
C GLN A 172 5.46 -6.09 9.75
N ILE A 173 5.29 -6.99 10.74
CA ILE A 173 4.41 -6.78 11.88
C ILE A 173 5.27 -6.32 13.07
N ARG A 174 5.08 -5.06 13.49
CA ARG A 174 5.75 -4.46 14.65
C ARG A 174 4.85 -4.46 15.88
N ASN A 175 5.47 -4.37 17.06
CA ASN A 175 4.77 -3.95 18.27
C ASN A 175 4.49 -2.45 18.20
N ASN A 176 3.38 -1.99 18.75
CA ASN A 176 2.99 -0.58 18.81
C ASN A 176 2.84 0.09 17.45
N SER A 177 2.33 -0.63 16.44
CA SER A 177 2.01 -0.02 15.16
C SER A 177 0.77 0.90 15.27
N LEU A 178 0.66 1.89 14.37
CA LEU A 178 -0.55 2.74 14.28
C LEU A 178 -1.84 1.93 14.06
N GLN A 179 -1.71 0.69 13.55
CA GLN A 179 -2.82 -0.23 13.31
C GLN A 179 -3.19 -1.08 14.53
N ASP A 180 -2.49 -0.96 15.65
CA ASP A 180 -2.76 -1.78 16.85
C ASP A 180 -4.01 -1.32 17.60
N ASN A 181 -4.49 -0.11 17.39
CA ASN A 181 -5.74 0.38 17.98
C ASN A 181 -6.93 0.06 17.05
N TYR A 182 -7.58 -1.09 17.30
CA TYR A 182 -8.73 -1.56 16.52
C TYR A 182 -9.89 -0.58 16.50
N PHE A 183 -10.27 -0.02 17.67
CA PHE A 183 -11.38 0.93 17.78
C PHE A 183 -11.15 2.16 16.91
N LYS A 184 -9.92 2.67 16.92
CA LYS A 184 -9.55 3.82 16.09
C LYS A 184 -9.59 3.50 14.60
N ASN A 185 -9.12 2.30 14.21
CA ASN A 185 -9.21 1.84 12.82
C ASN A 185 -10.67 1.70 12.36
N PHE A 186 -11.53 1.07 13.17
CA PHE A 186 -12.95 0.93 12.87
C PHE A 186 -13.66 2.27 12.75
N TYR A 187 -13.41 3.20 13.68
CA TYR A 187 -13.94 4.55 13.61
C TYR A 187 -13.59 5.25 12.27
N TRP A 188 -12.32 5.19 11.86
CA TRP A 188 -11.90 5.83 10.61
C TRP A 188 -12.44 5.11 9.37
N ILE A 189 -12.49 3.80 9.35
CA ILE A 189 -13.10 3.03 8.25
C ILE A 189 -14.59 3.35 8.15
N TRP A 190 -15.30 3.40 9.29
CA TRP A 190 -16.71 3.81 9.36
C TRP A 190 -16.92 5.19 8.75
N ASN A 191 -16.14 6.17 9.18
CA ASN A 191 -16.24 7.55 8.68
C ASN A 191 -15.91 7.66 7.18
N ILE A 192 -14.87 6.96 6.71
CA ILE A 192 -14.53 6.91 5.29
C ILE A 192 -15.69 6.31 4.49
N ASN A 193 -16.25 5.21 4.95
CA ASN A 193 -17.35 4.54 4.28
C ASN A 193 -18.63 5.39 4.26
N LYS A 194 -18.99 6.00 5.38
CA LYS A 194 -20.18 6.86 5.50
C LYS A 194 -20.02 8.15 4.68
N ASN A 195 -18.96 8.91 4.95
CA ASN A 195 -18.85 10.29 4.47
C ASN A 195 -18.32 10.39 3.03
N TYR A 196 -17.39 9.52 2.64
CA TYR A 196 -16.72 9.60 1.35
C TYR A 196 -17.13 8.48 0.38
N ASN A 197 -17.33 7.26 0.87
CA ASN A 197 -17.81 6.15 0.04
C ASN A 197 -19.32 6.17 -0.15
N LYS A 198 -20.05 6.94 0.69
CA LYS A 198 -21.50 7.11 0.66
C LYS A 198 -22.26 5.78 0.88
N LEU A 199 -21.71 4.90 1.71
CA LEU A 199 -22.40 3.68 2.12
C LEU A 199 -23.53 4.03 3.09
N ASN A 200 -24.69 3.41 2.91
CA ASN A 200 -25.76 3.46 3.91
C ASN A 200 -25.35 2.70 5.18
N PHE A 201 -26.13 2.85 6.24
CA PHE A 201 -25.84 2.27 7.56
C PHE A 201 -25.60 0.76 7.50
N LEU A 202 -26.51 0.00 6.88
CA LEU A 202 -26.45 -1.47 6.78
C LEU A 202 -25.21 -1.95 6.01
N LYS A 203 -24.90 -1.32 4.86
CA LYS A 203 -23.72 -1.66 4.05
C LYS A 203 -22.42 -1.35 4.81
N ASN A 204 -22.39 -0.26 5.60
CA ASN A 204 -21.24 0.10 6.39
C ASN A 204 -21.03 -0.88 7.56
N LEU A 205 -22.11 -1.25 8.26
CA LEU A 205 -22.06 -2.26 9.31
C LEU A 205 -21.55 -3.61 8.78
N LYS A 206 -22.12 -4.06 7.64
CA LYS A 206 -21.67 -5.26 6.92
C LYS A 206 -20.18 -5.20 6.57
N SER A 207 -19.71 -4.05 6.07
CA SER A 207 -18.30 -3.83 5.75
C SER A 207 -17.40 -4.05 6.97
N LEU A 208 -17.70 -3.41 8.10
CA LEU A 208 -16.91 -3.57 9.33
C LEU A 208 -16.93 -5.01 9.86
N PHE A 209 -18.08 -5.66 9.83
CA PHE A 209 -18.20 -7.06 10.25
C PHE A 209 -17.27 -7.97 9.45
N PHE A 210 -17.30 -7.89 8.12
CA PHE A 210 -16.44 -8.70 7.26
C PHE A 210 -14.95 -8.33 7.38
N ILE A 211 -14.62 -7.05 7.53
CA ILE A 211 -13.24 -6.63 7.80
C ILE A 211 -12.72 -7.27 9.10
N SER A 212 -13.54 -7.26 10.17
CA SER A 212 -13.20 -7.90 11.45
C SER A 212 -12.93 -9.39 11.29
N LEU A 213 -13.86 -10.12 10.67
CA LEU A 213 -13.71 -11.55 10.41
C LEU A 213 -12.46 -11.87 9.58
N ASN A 214 -12.24 -11.10 8.51
CA ASN A 214 -11.07 -11.31 7.66
C ASN A 214 -9.76 -10.91 8.35
N SER A 215 -9.78 -9.92 9.24
CA SER A 215 -8.63 -9.55 10.06
C SER A 215 -8.27 -10.68 11.03
N LEU A 216 -9.26 -11.27 11.71
CA LEU A 216 -9.07 -12.44 12.58
C LEU A 216 -8.50 -13.64 11.81
N LYS A 217 -9.03 -13.94 10.62
CA LYS A 217 -8.50 -15.00 9.76
C LYS A 217 -7.06 -14.76 9.34
N LYS A 218 -6.67 -13.52 9.03
CA LYS A 218 -5.33 -13.14 8.58
C LYS A 218 -4.31 -13.13 9.71
N TYR A 219 -4.66 -12.52 10.84
CA TYR A 219 -3.69 -12.20 11.90
C TYR A 219 -3.95 -12.94 13.21
N GLY A 220 -5.10 -13.60 13.36
CA GLY A 220 -5.55 -14.24 14.60
C GLY A 220 -6.05 -13.20 15.62
N LEU A 221 -6.47 -13.70 16.77
CA LEU A 221 -6.70 -12.85 17.96
C LEU A 221 -5.34 -12.26 18.39
N LYS A 222 -5.30 -10.98 18.67
CA LYS A 222 -4.13 -10.31 19.24
C LYS A 222 -4.20 -10.34 20.75
#